data_52e0d39aa64e945a0f200ce3c3bff36c
#
_entry.id   52e0d39aa64e945a0f200ce3c3bff36c
#
_cell.length_a   1.000
_cell.length_b   1.000
_cell.length_c   1.000
_cell.angle_alpha   90.00
_cell.angle_beta   90.00
_cell.angle_gamma   90.00
#
_symmetry.space_group_name_H-M   'P 1'
#
loop_
_entity.id
_entity.type
_entity.pdbx_description
1 polymer ?
#
loop_
_entity_poly.entity_id
_entity_poly.type
_entity_poly.pdbx_seq_one_letter_code
_entity_poly.pdbx_strand_id
1 'polypeptide(L)'
;PMEYSDVTNTWTNCFGKVTFTYSEKVSHYTGSFKNGEWHGQGTYINTHDGWKYIGQWFLGFETGQGIKTYADGTVEEGIWKNGKFQYAKKLSPTVPEVKTPTQDDEIISASSGSGFAVSSDGYVITNHHVIDGCKKVVLHTKGKELPVTVVTYDPQNDLALLKGDFSPKTVFPLSNNRPELLQDIYVAGFPFGDKFSTSVKVTKGIISSLTGLGNNFSNIQIDAALQSGNSGGPILDDFGNVIGVAVSKLDAKYMFEEFGVIPENTNFGIKSSVVASILDSNGVDYP
;
A
#
# COMPACT_ATOMS: atom_id res chain seq x y z
N PRO A 1 -9.41 -7.14 29.61
CA PRO A 1 -8.91 -6.19 28.66
C PRO A 1 -7.69 -6.82 27.98
N MET A 2 -7.74 -6.96 26.65
CA MET A 2 -6.58 -7.40 25.89
C MET A 2 -5.57 -6.25 25.94
N GLU A 3 -4.39 -6.48 26.49
CA GLU A 3 -3.28 -5.58 26.30
C GLU A 3 -2.78 -5.77 24.86
N TYR A 4 -3.11 -4.82 24.00
CA TYR A 4 -2.44 -4.68 22.71
C TYR A 4 -0.99 -4.31 23.01
N SER A 5 -0.05 -5.09 22.52
CA SER A 5 1.34 -4.66 22.56
C SER A 5 1.46 -3.38 21.72
N ASP A 6 2.11 -2.34 22.24
CA ASP A 6 2.33 -1.04 21.57
C ASP A 6 2.98 -1.13 20.18
N VAL A 7 3.48 -2.31 19.83
CA VAL A 7 4.18 -2.59 18.57
C VAL A 7 3.28 -2.50 17.33
N THR A 8 1.97 -2.76 17.47
CA THR A 8 1.05 -2.75 16.30
C THR A 8 0.51 -1.36 15.97
N ASN A 9 0.54 -0.40 16.88
CA ASN A 9 0.03 0.95 16.66
C ASN A 9 0.74 1.72 15.53
N THR A 10 1.95 1.31 15.18
CA THR A 10 2.72 1.90 14.08
C THR A 10 2.55 1.16 12.74
N TRP A 11 1.92 0.00 12.74
CA TRP A 11 1.78 -0.81 11.54
C TRP A 11 0.67 -0.27 10.64
N THR A 12 1.04 0.19 9.46
CA THR A 12 0.07 0.70 8.49
C THR A 12 0.43 0.27 7.09
N ASN A 13 -0.59 -0.15 6.31
CA ASN A 13 -0.47 -0.66 4.94
C ASN A 13 0.59 -1.76 4.77
N CYS A 14 0.78 -2.59 5.79
CA CYS A 14 1.71 -3.71 5.76
C CYS A 14 0.97 -5.04 6.01
N PHE A 15 1.65 -6.12 5.67
CA PHE A 15 1.23 -7.47 6.03
C PHE A 15 2.13 -7.96 7.16
N GLY A 16 1.56 -8.52 8.20
CA GLY A 16 2.33 -8.97 9.35
C GLY A 16 1.64 -10.09 10.12
N LYS A 17 2.36 -10.57 11.13
CA LYS A 17 1.84 -11.53 12.11
C LYS A 17 1.96 -10.92 13.50
N VAL A 18 0.86 -10.87 14.22
CA VAL A 18 0.82 -10.52 15.64
C VAL A 18 0.35 -11.71 16.44
N THR A 19 0.96 -11.90 17.58
CA THR A 19 0.69 -13.01 18.49
C THR A 19 0.18 -12.45 19.81
N PHE A 20 -0.90 -13.04 20.31
CA PHE A 20 -1.53 -12.68 21.57
C PHE A 20 -1.43 -13.87 22.52
N THR A 21 -0.92 -13.65 23.72
CA THR A 21 -0.85 -14.68 24.77
C THR A 21 -1.85 -14.33 25.85
N TYR A 22 -2.76 -15.25 26.11
CA TYR A 22 -3.72 -15.13 27.19
C TYR A 22 -3.82 -16.46 27.94
N SER A 23 -3.54 -16.47 29.23
CA SER A 23 -3.60 -17.68 30.08
C SER A 23 -2.94 -18.91 29.44
N GLU A 24 -1.67 -18.76 28.98
CA GLU A 24 -0.84 -19.79 28.33
C GLU A 24 -1.31 -20.23 26.92
N LYS A 25 -2.42 -19.72 26.41
CA LYS A 25 -2.87 -19.97 25.04
C LYS A 25 -2.45 -18.85 24.12
N VAL A 26 -1.98 -19.22 22.93
CA VAL A 26 -1.40 -18.30 21.96
C VAL A 26 -2.29 -18.20 20.73
N SER A 27 -2.99 -17.08 20.61
CA SER A 27 -3.74 -16.74 19.40
C SER A 27 -2.92 -15.84 18.49
N HIS A 28 -3.16 -15.88 17.20
CA HIS A 28 -2.42 -15.02 16.27
C HIS A 28 -3.28 -14.58 15.08
N TYR A 29 -3.00 -13.35 14.67
CA TYR A 29 -3.48 -12.80 13.41
C TYR A 29 -2.32 -12.75 12.42
N THR A 30 -2.58 -13.13 11.18
CA THR A 30 -1.68 -12.99 10.05
C THR A 30 -2.44 -12.35 8.91
N GLY A 31 -2.08 -11.17 8.51
CA GLY A 31 -2.84 -10.42 7.50
C GLY A 31 -2.34 -9.00 7.32
N SER A 32 -3.12 -8.24 6.56
CA SER A 32 -2.85 -6.82 6.33
C SER A 32 -3.22 -5.99 7.54
N PHE A 33 -2.45 -4.93 7.78
CA PHE A 33 -2.67 -3.92 8.80
C PHE A 33 -2.83 -2.54 8.16
N LYS A 34 -3.69 -1.72 8.77
CA LYS A 34 -3.83 -0.31 8.44
C LYS A 34 -4.04 0.48 9.72
N ASN A 35 -3.17 1.44 9.99
CA ASN A 35 -3.18 2.26 11.20
C ASN A 35 -3.24 1.41 12.50
N GLY A 36 -2.45 0.35 12.58
CA GLY A 36 -2.42 -0.57 13.71
C GLY A 36 -3.56 -1.59 13.75
N GLU A 37 -4.58 -1.45 12.91
CA GLU A 37 -5.76 -2.30 12.91
C GLU A 37 -5.70 -3.39 11.83
N TRP A 38 -6.31 -4.53 12.11
CA TRP A 38 -6.48 -5.59 11.12
C TRP A 38 -7.32 -5.10 9.96
N HIS A 39 -6.80 -5.24 8.75
CA HIS A 39 -7.41 -4.69 7.55
C HIS A 39 -7.17 -5.59 6.34
N GLY A 40 -8.00 -5.46 5.27
CA GLY A 40 -7.81 -6.24 4.05
C GLY A 40 -7.96 -7.75 4.27
N GLN A 41 -7.13 -8.55 3.63
CA GLN A 41 -7.15 -10.01 3.80
C GLN A 41 -6.34 -10.44 5.01
N GLY A 42 -6.87 -11.40 5.78
CA GLY A 42 -6.17 -11.92 6.94
C GLY A 42 -6.76 -13.22 7.48
N THR A 43 -5.95 -13.89 8.28
CA THR A 43 -6.32 -15.09 9.02
C THR A 43 -6.12 -14.83 10.50
N TYR A 44 -7.14 -15.06 11.29
CA TYR A 44 -7.04 -15.10 12.74
C TYR A 44 -7.31 -16.50 13.26
N ILE A 45 -6.45 -16.97 14.15
CA ILE A 45 -6.59 -18.26 14.83
C ILE A 45 -6.71 -17.95 16.33
N ASN A 46 -7.90 -18.20 16.87
CA ASN A 46 -8.17 -18.11 18.28
C ASN A 46 -7.99 -19.48 18.93
N THR A 47 -6.86 -19.69 19.58
CA THR A 47 -6.60 -20.96 20.28
C THR A 47 -7.28 -21.05 21.64
N HIS A 48 -7.78 -19.91 22.17
CA HIS A 48 -8.53 -19.90 23.41
C HIS A 48 -9.90 -20.57 23.23
N ASP A 49 -10.66 -20.15 22.24
CA ASP A 49 -12.01 -20.63 21.96
C ASP A 49 -12.05 -21.64 20.81
N GLY A 50 -10.88 -21.92 20.18
CA GLY A 50 -10.71 -22.94 19.17
C GLY A 50 -11.33 -22.62 17.81
N TRP A 51 -11.50 -21.35 17.45
CA TRP A 51 -12.03 -20.96 16.14
C TRP A 51 -10.99 -20.26 15.26
N LYS A 52 -11.23 -20.31 13.96
CA LYS A 52 -10.40 -19.68 12.93
C LYS A 52 -11.28 -18.89 11.97
N TYR A 53 -10.84 -17.70 11.58
CA TYR A 53 -11.45 -16.93 10.51
C TYR A 53 -10.43 -16.62 9.41
N ILE A 54 -10.83 -16.80 8.17
CA ILE A 54 -10.07 -16.44 6.97
C ILE A 54 -10.97 -15.56 6.13
N GLY A 55 -10.55 -14.33 5.84
CA GLY A 55 -11.37 -13.43 5.05
C GLY A 55 -10.94 -11.98 5.13
N GLN A 56 -11.88 -11.11 4.79
CA GLN A 56 -11.69 -9.69 4.82
C GLN A 56 -11.86 -9.13 6.23
N TRP A 57 -11.02 -8.15 6.56
CA TRP A 57 -10.98 -7.44 7.82
C TRP A 57 -11.12 -5.94 7.58
N PHE A 58 -11.83 -5.26 8.44
CA PHE A 58 -11.94 -3.81 8.44
C PHE A 58 -11.98 -3.30 9.87
N LEU A 59 -10.99 -2.48 10.24
CA LEU A 59 -10.85 -1.91 11.59
C LEU A 59 -10.91 -2.98 12.71
N GLY A 60 -10.20 -4.09 12.53
CA GLY A 60 -10.15 -5.18 13.50
C GLY A 60 -11.36 -6.12 13.49
N PHE A 61 -12.37 -5.89 12.63
CA PHE A 61 -13.58 -6.71 12.56
C PHE A 61 -13.65 -7.53 11.28
N GLU A 62 -14.20 -8.76 11.40
CA GLU A 62 -14.54 -9.58 10.23
C GLU A 62 -15.57 -8.83 9.36
N THR A 63 -15.28 -8.71 8.07
CA THR A 63 -16.14 -8.00 7.11
C THR A 63 -16.08 -8.65 5.73
N GLY A 64 -17.01 -8.27 4.84
CA GLY A 64 -17.01 -8.77 3.46
C GLY A 64 -17.03 -10.29 3.38
N GLN A 65 -16.26 -10.85 2.46
CA GLN A 65 -16.21 -12.31 2.24
C GLN A 65 -15.27 -12.99 3.24
N GLY A 66 -15.74 -14.08 3.87
CA GLY A 66 -14.91 -14.83 4.81
C GLY A 66 -15.49 -16.19 5.19
N ILE A 67 -14.61 -17.00 5.77
CA ILE A 67 -14.89 -18.34 6.27
C ILE A 67 -14.49 -18.40 7.73
N LYS A 68 -15.44 -18.72 8.61
CA LYS A 68 -15.18 -19.00 10.01
C LYS A 68 -15.39 -20.48 10.30
N THR A 69 -14.40 -21.10 10.89
CA THR A 69 -14.46 -22.50 11.34
C THR A 69 -14.41 -22.49 12.87
N TYR A 70 -15.41 -23.08 13.50
CA TYR A 70 -15.54 -23.15 14.95
C TYR A 70 -14.85 -24.42 15.50
N ALA A 71 -14.66 -24.48 16.81
CA ALA A 71 -14.01 -25.59 17.50
C ALA A 71 -14.74 -26.94 17.32
N ASP A 72 -16.06 -26.90 17.14
CA ASP A 72 -16.90 -28.07 16.89
C ASP A 72 -16.90 -28.55 15.42
N GLY A 73 -16.11 -27.87 14.56
CA GLY A 73 -16.04 -28.14 13.13
C GLY A 73 -17.12 -27.43 12.29
N THR A 74 -18.04 -26.71 12.91
CA THR A 74 -19.03 -25.90 12.17
C THR A 74 -18.34 -24.83 11.34
N VAL A 75 -18.81 -24.63 10.11
CA VAL A 75 -18.26 -23.67 9.15
C VAL A 75 -19.33 -22.68 8.72
N GLU A 76 -19.04 -21.41 8.85
CA GLU A 76 -19.83 -20.31 8.28
C GLU A 76 -19.03 -19.66 7.13
N GLU A 77 -19.43 -19.95 5.89
CA GLU A 77 -18.88 -19.38 4.67
C GLU A 77 -19.84 -18.38 4.07
N GLY A 78 -19.44 -17.11 3.95
CA GLY A 78 -20.35 -16.11 3.42
C GLY A 78 -19.90 -14.66 3.63
N ILE A 79 -20.91 -13.80 3.79
CA ILE A 79 -20.72 -12.36 3.98
C ILE A 79 -20.80 -12.01 5.46
N TRP A 80 -19.83 -11.21 5.89
CA TRP A 80 -19.65 -10.74 7.27
C TRP A 80 -19.78 -9.23 7.33
N LYS A 81 -20.22 -8.69 8.45
CA LYS A 81 -20.27 -7.26 8.72
C LYS A 81 -20.09 -7.01 10.22
N ASN A 82 -19.05 -6.22 10.55
CA ASN A 82 -18.73 -5.85 11.94
C ASN A 82 -18.68 -7.09 12.87
N GLY A 83 -17.95 -8.13 12.50
CA GLY A 83 -17.78 -9.35 13.27
C GLY A 83 -18.98 -10.30 13.29
N LYS A 84 -20.04 -10.01 12.54
CA LYS A 84 -21.28 -10.82 12.51
C LYS A 84 -21.51 -11.43 11.15
N PHE A 85 -21.82 -12.74 11.13
CA PHE A 85 -22.27 -13.43 9.94
C PHE A 85 -23.63 -12.89 9.48
N GLN A 86 -23.75 -12.56 8.20
CA GLN A 86 -24.97 -12.01 7.61
C GLN A 86 -25.76 -13.06 6.86
N TYR A 87 -25.11 -13.70 5.90
CA TYR A 87 -25.72 -14.75 5.08
C TYR A 87 -24.68 -15.62 4.38
N ALA A 88 -25.06 -16.88 4.15
CA ALA A 88 -24.23 -17.83 3.43
C ALA A 88 -24.08 -17.42 1.95
N LYS A 89 -22.86 -17.41 1.47
CA LYS A 89 -22.52 -17.21 0.06
C LYS A 89 -21.32 -18.08 -0.25
N LYS A 90 -21.51 -19.08 -1.10
CA LYS A 90 -20.39 -19.91 -1.54
C LYS A 90 -19.34 -19.01 -2.20
N LEU A 91 -18.16 -18.97 -1.65
CA LEU A 91 -17.07 -18.17 -2.19
C LEU A 91 -16.56 -18.88 -3.44
N SER A 92 -16.40 -18.16 -4.54
CA SER A 92 -15.61 -18.65 -5.66
C SER A 92 -14.19 -18.93 -5.15
N PRO A 93 -13.46 -19.94 -5.66
CA PRO A 93 -12.18 -20.40 -5.11
C PRO A 93 -11.01 -19.43 -5.34
N THR A 94 -11.16 -18.19 -4.91
CA THR A 94 -10.15 -17.13 -4.93
C THR A 94 -9.76 -16.65 -3.53
N VAL A 95 -10.15 -17.40 -2.48
CA VAL A 95 -9.51 -17.23 -1.18
C VAL A 95 -8.22 -18.04 -1.24
N PRO A 96 -7.03 -17.43 -1.27
CA PRO A 96 -5.79 -18.20 -1.22
C PRO A 96 -5.82 -19.02 0.06
N GLU A 97 -5.66 -20.32 -0.06
CA GLU A 97 -5.40 -21.18 1.08
C GLU A 97 -4.10 -20.68 1.73
N VAL A 98 -4.22 -19.96 2.82
CA VAL A 98 -3.05 -19.60 3.62
C VAL A 98 -2.53 -20.89 4.25
N LYS A 99 -1.57 -21.51 3.56
CA LYS A 99 -0.81 -22.63 4.11
C LYS A 99 -0.25 -22.16 5.45
N THR A 100 -0.50 -22.93 6.49
CA THR A 100 0.10 -22.72 7.81
C THR A 100 1.62 -22.67 7.63
N PRO A 101 2.33 -21.59 8.01
CA PRO A 101 3.77 -21.55 7.87
C PRO A 101 4.37 -22.62 8.79
N THR A 102 5.08 -23.59 8.20
CA THR A 102 6.11 -24.33 8.90
C THR A 102 7.21 -23.34 9.28
N GLN A 103 7.89 -23.62 10.39
CA GLN A 103 8.84 -22.77 11.11
C GLN A 103 10.12 -22.37 10.34
N ASP A 104 10.04 -22.08 9.05
CA ASP A 104 11.14 -21.56 8.27
C ASP A 104 10.75 -20.20 7.66
N ASP A 105 11.66 -19.25 7.67
CA ASP A 105 11.61 -17.84 7.29
C ASP A 105 11.03 -17.57 5.86
N GLU A 106 9.79 -17.94 5.61
CA GLU A 106 9.13 -17.64 4.34
C GLU A 106 8.78 -16.14 4.30
N ILE A 107 9.45 -15.40 3.42
CA ILE A 107 9.20 -13.99 3.18
C ILE A 107 7.85 -13.85 2.50
N ILE A 108 6.85 -13.36 3.23
CA ILE A 108 5.49 -13.15 2.74
C ILE A 108 5.40 -11.75 2.13
N SER A 109 4.79 -11.62 0.94
CA SER A 109 4.53 -10.32 0.31
C SER A 109 3.61 -9.47 1.20
N ALA A 110 4.16 -8.39 1.76
CA ALA A 110 3.53 -7.58 2.80
C ALA A 110 2.79 -6.36 2.24
N SER A 111 3.36 -5.69 1.25
CA SER A 111 2.83 -4.48 0.63
C SER A 111 3.18 -4.49 -0.85
N SER A 112 2.38 -3.81 -1.66
CA SER A 112 2.69 -3.56 -3.06
C SER A 112 2.35 -2.13 -3.44
N GLY A 113 3.16 -1.56 -4.32
CA GLY A 113 2.98 -0.22 -4.86
C GLY A 113 3.66 -0.11 -6.20
N SER A 114 3.72 1.09 -6.71
CA SER A 114 4.43 1.43 -7.93
C SER A 114 5.75 2.12 -7.61
N GLY A 115 6.65 2.14 -8.59
CA GLY A 115 7.87 2.92 -8.56
C GLY A 115 8.34 3.18 -9.97
N PHE A 116 9.25 4.12 -10.14
CA PHE A 116 9.82 4.46 -11.44
C PHE A 116 11.32 4.76 -11.33
N ALA A 117 12.05 4.41 -12.38
CA ALA A 117 13.48 4.66 -12.44
C ALA A 117 13.76 6.14 -12.72
N VAL A 118 14.70 6.70 -11.98
CA VAL A 118 15.15 8.10 -12.06
C VAL A 118 16.59 8.23 -12.53
N SER A 119 17.30 7.11 -12.66
CA SER A 119 18.68 7.10 -13.15
C SER A 119 18.97 5.85 -13.99
N SER A 120 19.96 5.92 -14.86
CA SER A 120 20.38 4.81 -15.73
C SER A 120 21.09 3.68 -15.00
N ASP A 121 21.54 3.91 -13.78
CA ASP A 121 22.27 2.95 -12.95
C ASP A 121 21.39 2.26 -11.89
N GLY A 122 20.05 2.43 -11.97
CA GLY A 122 19.09 1.62 -11.21
C GLY A 122 18.56 2.25 -9.92
N TYR A 123 18.58 3.58 -9.80
CA TYR A 123 17.83 4.25 -8.75
C TYR A 123 16.34 4.34 -9.09
N VAL A 124 15.50 4.11 -8.09
CA VAL A 124 14.03 4.06 -8.21
C VAL A 124 13.40 4.86 -7.10
N ILE A 125 12.42 5.67 -7.44
CA ILE A 125 11.55 6.37 -6.48
C ILE A 125 10.26 5.59 -6.28
N THR A 126 9.83 5.55 -5.03
CA THR A 126 8.50 5.06 -4.60
C THR A 126 8.04 5.84 -3.35
N ASN A 127 6.87 5.54 -2.81
CA ASN A 127 6.47 6.09 -1.52
C ASN A 127 7.10 5.34 -0.34
N HIS A 128 7.36 6.05 0.76
CA HIS A 128 7.84 5.45 2.01
C HIS A 128 6.85 4.41 2.54
N HIS A 129 5.56 4.73 2.60
CA HIS A 129 4.55 3.79 3.11
C HIS A 129 4.43 2.48 2.32
N VAL A 130 4.96 2.42 1.09
CA VAL A 130 5.00 1.17 0.28
C VAL A 130 6.05 0.21 0.81
N ILE A 131 7.12 0.72 1.41
CA ILE A 131 8.27 -0.07 1.90
C ILE A 131 8.37 -0.13 3.42
N ASP A 132 7.58 0.67 4.12
CA ASP A 132 7.64 0.77 5.59
C ASP A 132 7.32 -0.57 6.25
N GLY A 133 8.14 -0.97 7.22
CA GLY A 133 8.04 -2.24 7.91
C GLY A 133 8.44 -3.49 7.09
N CYS A 134 8.86 -3.33 5.83
CA CYS A 134 9.28 -4.44 4.99
C CYS A 134 10.69 -4.94 5.35
N LYS A 135 10.85 -6.25 5.62
CA LYS A 135 12.17 -6.88 5.82
C LYS A 135 12.96 -6.99 4.51
N LYS A 136 12.28 -7.06 3.38
CA LYS A 136 12.86 -7.18 2.04
C LYS A 136 11.99 -6.42 1.04
N VAL A 137 12.65 -5.65 0.17
CA VAL A 137 12.00 -4.95 -0.94
C VAL A 137 12.48 -5.55 -2.25
N VAL A 138 11.56 -5.81 -3.17
CA VAL A 138 11.85 -6.29 -4.53
C VAL A 138 11.07 -5.49 -5.54
N LEU A 139 11.63 -5.28 -6.72
CA LEU A 139 10.93 -4.71 -7.86
C LEU A 139 10.43 -5.84 -8.75
N HIS A 140 9.14 -5.81 -9.05
CA HIS A 140 8.55 -6.70 -10.04
C HIS A 140 8.53 -6.00 -11.40
N THR A 141 9.22 -6.56 -12.38
CA THR A 141 9.22 -6.04 -13.74
C THR A 141 9.17 -7.18 -14.76
N LYS A 142 8.16 -7.16 -15.65
CA LYS A 142 7.97 -8.16 -16.71
C LYS A 142 8.08 -9.62 -16.23
N GLY A 143 7.50 -9.91 -15.05
CA GLY A 143 7.51 -11.24 -14.44
C GLY A 143 8.85 -11.65 -13.80
N LYS A 144 9.76 -10.70 -13.59
CA LYS A 144 11.03 -10.92 -12.87
C LYS A 144 11.02 -10.12 -11.58
N GLU A 145 11.62 -10.71 -10.55
CA GLU A 145 11.92 -10.04 -9.29
C GLU A 145 13.37 -9.54 -9.33
N LEU A 146 13.55 -8.26 -9.07
CA LEU A 146 14.86 -7.62 -8.94
C LEU A 146 15.03 -7.18 -7.48
N PRO A 147 16.03 -7.70 -6.77
CA PRO A 147 16.32 -7.26 -5.42
C PRO A 147 16.79 -5.81 -5.43
N VAL A 148 16.33 -5.04 -4.43
CA VAL A 148 16.75 -3.66 -4.24
C VAL A 148 17.07 -3.41 -2.78
N THR A 149 17.89 -2.38 -2.54
CA THR A 149 18.20 -1.85 -1.22
C THR A 149 17.56 -0.49 -1.04
N VAL A 150 17.12 -0.19 0.17
CA VAL A 150 16.66 1.14 0.54
C VAL A 150 17.89 2.01 0.78
N VAL A 151 18.06 3.07 -0.03
CA VAL A 151 19.14 4.02 0.11
C VAL A 151 18.83 5.03 1.20
N THR A 152 17.64 5.63 1.09
CA THR A 152 17.11 6.57 2.07
C THR A 152 15.58 6.65 1.95
N TYR A 153 14.95 7.24 2.96
CA TYR A 153 13.51 7.52 2.94
C TYR A 153 13.19 8.79 3.73
N ASP A 154 12.09 9.40 3.37
CA ASP A 154 11.53 10.58 4.02
C ASP A 154 10.08 10.29 4.43
N PRO A 155 9.83 9.95 5.71
CA PRO A 155 8.49 9.65 6.21
C PRO A 155 7.57 10.88 6.19
N GLN A 156 8.14 12.08 6.32
CA GLN A 156 7.36 13.33 6.37
C GLN A 156 6.74 13.65 5.00
N ASN A 157 7.52 13.45 3.93
CA ASN A 157 7.07 13.67 2.56
C ASN A 157 6.64 12.37 1.86
N ASP A 158 6.63 11.23 2.58
CA ASP A 158 6.22 9.92 2.10
C ASP A 158 6.99 9.46 0.83
N LEU A 159 8.30 9.66 0.79
CA LEU A 159 9.18 9.24 -0.30
C LEU A 159 10.22 8.22 0.16
N ALA A 160 10.62 7.35 -0.76
CA ALA A 160 11.76 6.44 -0.59
C ALA A 160 12.56 6.33 -1.87
N LEU A 161 13.89 6.28 -1.70
CA LEU A 161 14.86 6.06 -2.76
C LEU A 161 15.44 4.65 -2.61
N LEU A 162 15.29 3.88 -3.66
CA LEU A 162 15.76 2.50 -3.75
C LEU A 162 16.90 2.40 -4.76
N LYS A 163 17.77 1.40 -4.59
CA LYS A 163 18.86 1.07 -5.52
C LYS A 163 18.85 -0.42 -5.84
N GLY A 164 18.85 -0.74 -7.11
CA GLY A 164 19.04 -2.09 -7.62
C GLY A 164 20.23 -2.19 -8.55
N ASP A 165 20.74 -3.41 -8.74
CA ASP A 165 21.79 -3.72 -9.72
C ASP A 165 21.15 -4.08 -11.06
N PHE A 166 20.65 -3.06 -11.76
CA PHE A 166 20.07 -3.18 -13.09
C PHE A 166 20.12 -1.85 -13.84
N SER A 167 20.09 -1.93 -15.17
CA SER A 167 19.97 -0.75 -16.04
C SER A 167 18.55 -0.67 -16.58
N PRO A 168 17.76 0.31 -16.14
CA PRO A 168 16.38 0.48 -16.61
C PRO A 168 16.36 0.88 -18.08
N LYS A 169 15.39 0.34 -18.85
CA LYS A 169 15.21 0.72 -20.26
C LYS A 169 14.68 2.13 -20.44
N THR A 170 13.97 2.63 -19.46
CA THR A 170 13.38 3.96 -19.46
C THR A 170 13.71 4.61 -18.12
N VAL A 171 14.26 5.80 -18.19
CA VAL A 171 14.45 6.70 -17.06
C VAL A 171 13.51 7.86 -17.26
N PHE A 172 12.80 8.24 -16.22
CA PHE A 172 11.84 9.34 -16.29
C PHE A 172 12.52 10.63 -15.88
N PRO A 173 12.54 11.66 -16.75
CA PRO A 173 13.10 12.95 -16.40
C PRO A 173 12.19 13.68 -15.42
N LEU A 174 12.79 14.40 -14.48
CA LEU A 174 12.02 15.26 -13.60
C LEU A 174 11.69 16.58 -14.30
N SER A 175 10.46 17.04 -14.15
CA SER A 175 10.08 18.35 -14.66
C SER A 175 10.73 19.46 -13.84
N ASN A 176 11.38 20.39 -14.53
CA ASN A 176 11.89 21.64 -13.97
C ASN A 176 10.82 22.74 -13.87
N ASN A 177 9.65 22.51 -14.48
CA ASN A 177 8.54 23.44 -14.45
C ASN A 177 7.74 23.29 -13.17
N ARG A 178 7.19 24.40 -12.68
CA ARG A 178 6.23 24.36 -11.56
C ARG A 178 4.91 23.80 -12.06
N PRO A 179 4.25 22.95 -11.25
CA PRO A 179 2.89 22.49 -11.56
C PRO A 179 1.93 23.71 -11.67
N GLU A 180 0.98 23.63 -12.60
CA GLU A 180 -0.03 24.66 -12.82
C GLU A 180 -1.45 24.11 -12.60
N LEU A 181 -2.37 24.97 -12.16
CA LEU A 181 -3.79 24.59 -12.05
C LEU A 181 -4.35 24.27 -13.43
N LEU A 182 -5.21 23.24 -13.48
CA LEU A 182 -5.83 22.73 -14.70
C LEU A 182 -4.84 22.08 -15.69
N GLN A 183 -3.57 21.93 -15.31
CA GLN A 183 -2.60 21.19 -16.13
C GLN A 183 -3.05 19.75 -16.29
N ASP A 184 -3.07 19.26 -17.53
CA ASP A 184 -3.30 17.84 -17.84
C ASP A 184 -2.17 16.99 -17.27
N ILE A 185 -2.56 15.85 -16.71
CA ILE A 185 -1.62 14.90 -16.09
C ILE A 185 -1.98 13.46 -16.42
N TYR A 186 -0.98 12.58 -16.37
CA TYR A 186 -1.13 11.15 -16.51
C TYR A 186 -0.47 10.44 -15.34
N VAL A 187 -1.20 9.55 -14.66
CA VAL A 187 -0.65 8.76 -13.58
C VAL A 187 -0.45 7.33 -14.06
N ALA A 188 0.78 6.83 -13.98
CA ALA A 188 1.11 5.46 -14.35
C ALA A 188 1.41 4.62 -13.11
N GLY A 189 0.90 3.39 -13.09
CA GLY A 189 1.12 2.50 -11.94
C GLY A 189 0.58 1.09 -12.16
N PHE A 190 0.66 0.29 -11.10
CA PHE A 190 0.22 -1.10 -11.07
C PHE A 190 -0.85 -1.28 -9.98
N PRO A 191 -2.09 -0.80 -10.23
CA PRO A 191 -3.16 -0.95 -9.27
C PRO A 191 -3.40 -2.42 -8.95
N PHE A 192 -3.60 -2.70 -7.65
CA PHE A 192 -3.83 -4.05 -7.10
C PHE A 192 -2.66 -5.04 -7.24
N GLY A 193 -1.46 -4.56 -7.61
CA GLY A 193 -0.24 -5.38 -7.72
C GLY A 193 -0.27 -6.41 -8.85
N ASP A 194 0.75 -7.27 -8.89
CA ASP A 194 0.99 -8.28 -9.92
C ASP A 194 -0.07 -9.38 -9.96
N LYS A 195 -0.76 -9.64 -8.85
CA LYS A 195 -1.85 -10.62 -8.77
C LYS A 195 -3.04 -10.29 -9.68
N PHE A 196 -3.20 -9.01 -10.02
CA PHE A 196 -4.31 -8.56 -10.86
C PHE A 196 -3.89 -8.31 -12.30
N SER A 197 -2.74 -7.70 -12.51
CA SER A 197 -2.21 -7.43 -13.85
C SER A 197 -0.74 -7.02 -13.77
N THR A 198 0.08 -7.62 -14.62
CA THR A 198 1.49 -7.21 -14.82
C THR A 198 1.64 -6.04 -15.80
N SER A 199 0.54 -5.53 -16.33
CA SER A 199 0.53 -4.39 -17.26
C SER A 199 0.34 -3.08 -16.52
N VAL A 200 1.14 -2.08 -16.85
CA VAL A 200 0.95 -0.72 -16.36
C VAL A 200 -0.43 -0.19 -16.73
N LYS A 201 -1.08 0.48 -15.80
CA LYS A 201 -2.31 1.23 -16.03
C LYS A 201 -2.00 2.71 -16.02
N VAL A 202 -2.65 3.44 -16.90
CA VAL A 202 -2.52 4.90 -16.97
C VAL A 202 -3.90 5.52 -16.80
N THR A 203 -4.01 6.49 -15.89
CA THR A 203 -5.19 7.32 -15.72
C THR A 203 -4.86 8.75 -16.07
N LYS A 204 -5.80 9.46 -16.67
CA LYS A 204 -5.69 10.89 -16.98
C LYS A 204 -6.51 11.70 -15.99
N GLY A 205 -6.05 12.91 -15.68
CA GLY A 205 -6.74 13.91 -14.88
C GLY A 205 -6.06 15.25 -15.01
N ILE A 206 -6.34 16.16 -14.08
CA ILE A 206 -5.74 17.49 -13.99
C ILE A 206 -5.22 17.77 -12.58
N ILE A 207 -4.40 18.79 -12.47
CA ILE A 207 -4.04 19.38 -11.17
C ILE A 207 -5.21 20.26 -10.71
N SER A 208 -5.87 19.84 -9.63
CA SER A 208 -7.02 20.55 -9.05
C SER A 208 -6.63 21.49 -7.90
N SER A 209 -5.43 21.34 -7.28
CA SER A 209 -4.86 22.28 -6.31
C SER A 209 -3.33 22.21 -6.31
N LEU A 210 -2.68 23.33 -6.05
CA LEU A 210 -1.21 23.42 -5.92
C LEU A 210 -0.71 23.13 -4.50
N THR A 211 -1.63 22.75 -3.59
CA THR A 211 -1.32 22.30 -2.23
C THR A 211 -2.07 21.03 -1.91
N GLY A 212 -1.53 20.25 -0.99
CA GLY A 212 -2.19 19.07 -0.45
C GLY A 212 -3.08 19.37 0.75
N LEU A 213 -3.49 18.32 1.45
CA LEU A 213 -4.30 18.41 2.66
C LEU A 213 -3.60 19.30 3.71
N GLY A 214 -4.39 20.12 4.41
CA GLY A 214 -3.86 21.05 5.42
C GLY A 214 -2.90 22.12 4.87
N ASN A 215 -3.06 22.51 3.59
CA ASN A 215 -2.15 23.41 2.89
C ASN A 215 -0.70 22.90 2.79
N ASN A 216 -0.51 21.59 2.71
CA ASN A 216 0.82 21.03 2.50
C ASN A 216 1.38 21.46 1.13
N PHE A 217 2.42 22.32 1.16
CA PHE A 217 3.06 22.86 -0.05
C PHE A 217 3.96 21.85 -0.78
N SER A 218 4.34 20.74 -0.16
CA SER A 218 5.08 19.66 -0.82
C SER A 218 4.20 18.85 -1.78
N ASN A 219 2.89 18.99 -1.69
CA ASN A 219 1.93 18.20 -2.43
C ASN A 219 1.13 19.04 -3.43
N ILE A 220 0.56 18.36 -4.42
CA ILE A 220 -0.51 18.81 -5.30
C ILE A 220 -1.74 17.93 -5.09
N GLN A 221 -2.93 18.48 -5.34
CA GLN A 221 -4.16 17.70 -5.45
C GLN A 221 -4.45 17.44 -6.91
N ILE A 222 -4.90 16.23 -7.21
CA ILE A 222 -5.25 15.77 -8.55
C ILE A 222 -6.61 15.08 -8.55
N ASP A 223 -7.30 15.09 -9.68
CA ASP A 223 -8.57 14.38 -9.87
C ASP A 223 -8.43 13.06 -10.64
N ALA A 224 -7.22 12.75 -11.12
CA ALA A 224 -6.94 11.45 -11.75
C ALA A 224 -7.31 10.31 -10.80
N ALA A 225 -8.02 9.31 -11.32
CA ALA A 225 -8.43 8.15 -10.54
C ALA A 225 -7.23 7.34 -10.07
N LEU A 226 -7.06 7.20 -8.76
CA LEU A 226 -6.04 6.36 -8.13
C LEU A 226 -6.67 5.18 -7.41
N GLN A 227 -5.95 4.07 -7.41
CA GLN A 227 -6.29 2.85 -6.69
C GLN A 227 -5.09 2.40 -5.85
N SER A 228 -5.36 1.56 -4.85
CA SER A 228 -4.29 0.90 -4.09
C SER A 228 -3.32 0.23 -5.07
N GLY A 229 -2.01 0.49 -4.92
CA GLY A 229 -0.96 0.04 -5.83
C GLY A 229 -0.48 1.12 -6.81
N ASN A 230 -1.21 2.22 -7.02
CA ASN A 230 -0.69 3.38 -7.78
C ASN A 230 0.29 4.23 -6.96
N SER A 231 0.27 4.13 -5.62
CA SER A 231 1.21 4.81 -4.72
C SER A 231 2.65 4.57 -5.15
N GLY A 232 3.44 5.62 -5.25
CA GLY A 232 4.82 5.61 -5.71
C GLY A 232 5.00 5.69 -7.22
N GLY A 233 3.91 5.61 -7.99
CA GLY A 233 3.95 5.78 -9.45
C GLY A 233 4.16 7.24 -9.87
N PRO A 234 4.71 7.50 -11.08
CA PRO A 234 4.93 8.84 -11.56
C PRO A 234 3.62 9.53 -11.97
N ILE A 235 3.54 10.82 -11.67
CA ILE A 235 2.58 11.74 -12.27
C ILE A 235 3.34 12.47 -13.37
N LEU A 236 2.89 12.34 -14.60
CA LEU A 236 3.56 12.81 -15.80
C LEU A 236 2.82 14.00 -16.42
N ASP A 237 3.57 14.91 -17.04
CA ASP A 237 3.04 15.90 -17.95
C ASP A 237 2.82 15.34 -19.37
N ASP A 238 2.31 16.15 -20.29
CA ASP A 238 2.09 15.77 -21.70
C ASP A 238 3.39 15.39 -22.46
N PHE A 239 4.55 15.75 -21.93
CA PHE A 239 5.86 15.46 -22.50
C PHE A 239 6.50 14.21 -21.88
N GLY A 240 5.88 13.63 -20.87
CA GLY A 240 6.39 12.45 -20.14
C GLY A 240 7.39 12.81 -19.03
N ASN A 241 7.51 14.07 -18.63
CA ASN A 241 8.32 14.45 -17.47
C ASN A 241 7.55 14.23 -16.19
N VAL A 242 8.24 13.84 -15.14
CA VAL A 242 7.65 13.64 -13.82
C VAL A 242 7.43 14.98 -13.14
N ILE A 243 6.17 15.33 -12.90
CA ILE A 243 5.78 16.50 -12.12
C ILE A 243 5.47 16.15 -10.67
N GLY A 244 5.34 14.86 -10.36
CA GLY A 244 5.11 14.40 -8.99
C GLY A 244 5.07 12.88 -8.87
N VAL A 245 4.89 12.43 -7.63
CA VAL A 245 4.73 11.02 -7.25
C VAL A 245 3.34 10.81 -6.69
N ALA A 246 2.58 9.86 -7.23
CA ALA A 246 1.23 9.59 -6.82
C ALA A 246 1.15 9.04 -5.39
N VAL A 247 0.23 9.56 -4.60
CA VAL A 247 -0.10 9.07 -3.26
C VAL A 247 -1.58 8.72 -3.24
N SER A 248 -1.89 7.42 -3.26
CA SER A 248 -3.28 6.93 -3.22
C SER A 248 -3.78 6.77 -1.77
N LYS A 249 -3.38 7.70 -0.90
CA LYS A 249 -3.66 7.62 0.54
C LYS A 249 -4.37 8.87 1.03
N LEU A 250 -5.67 8.99 0.69
CA LEU A 250 -6.58 9.63 1.63
C LEU A 250 -6.98 8.57 2.64
N ASP A 251 -6.73 8.83 3.91
CA ASP A 251 -7.34 8.01 4.95
C ASP A 251 -8.86 8.30 4.94
N ALA A 252 -9.59 7.45 4.21
CA ALA A 252 -11.05 7.57 4.10
C ALA A 252 -11.73 7.57 5.48
N LYS A 253 -11.11 6.92 6.47
CA LYS A 253 -11.58 6.92 7.86
C LYS A 253 -11.38 8.30 8.50
N TYR A 254 -10.17 8.86 8.40
CA TYR A 254 -9.88 10.20 8.92
C TYR A 254 -10.80 11.25 8.28
N MET A 255 -11.00 11.19 6.97
CA MET A 255 -11.88 12.12 6.27
C MET A 255 -13.34 11.97 6.71
N PHE A 256 -13.79 10.73 6.93
CA PHE A 256 -15.15 10.47 7.41
C PHE A 256 -15.33 10.89 8.89
N GLU A 257 -14.34 10.62 9.75
CA GLU A 257 -14.39 10.96 11.17
C GLU A 257 -14.32 12.48 11.39
N GLU A 258 -13.45 13.19 10.66
CA GLU A 258 -13.24 14.63 10.83
C GLU A 258 -14.23 15.50 10.02
N PHE A 259 -14.63 15.05 8.84
CA PHE A 259 -15.42 15.86 7.91
C PHE A 259 -16.77 15.25 7.53
N GLY A 260 -17.07 14.02 7.96
CA GLY A 260 -18.34 13.34 7.69
C GLY A 260 -18.52 12.90 6.24
N VAL A 261 -17.48 13.02 5.40
CA VAL A 261 -17.52 12.70 3.97
C VAL A 261 -16.28 11.93 3.54
N ILE A 262 -16.44 11.05 2.56
CA ILE A 262 -15.33 10.45 1.81
C ILE A 262 -15.26 11.19 0.48
N PRO A 263 -14.23 12.04 0.25
CA PRO A 263 -14.13 12.79 -0.99
C PRO A 263 -13.94 11.85 -2.18
N GLU A 264 -14.74 11.99 -3.21
CA GLU A 264 -14.52 11.35 -4.50
C GLU A 264 -13.53 12.17 -5.33
N ASN A 265 -12.69 11.51 -6.12
CA ASN A 265 -11.73 12.14 -7.03
C ASN A 265 -10.79 13.17 -6.37
N THR A 266 -10.49 12.96 -5.08
CA THR A 266 -9.54 13.79 -4.34
C THR A 266 -8.33 12.95 -4.02
N ASN A 267 -7.32 13.02 -4.87
CA ASN A 267 -6.06 12.31 -4.74
C ASN A 267 -4.92 13.31 -4.65
N PHE A 268 -3.75 12.85 -4.24
CA PHE A 268 -2.60 13.71 -4.03
C PHE A 268 -1.36 13.21 -4.76
N GLY A 269 -0.44 14.13 -5.02
CA GLY A 269 0.89 13.83 -5.50
C GLY A 269 1.94 14.65 -4.78
N ILE A 270 3.10 14.07 -4.53
CA ILE A 270 4.28 14.74 -4.00
C ILE A 270 4.97 15.42 -5.18
N LYS A 271 5.25 16.71 -5.08
CA LYS A 271 5.86 17.47 -6.19
C LYS A 271 7.24 16.93 -6.57
N SER A 272 7.59 17.04 -7.86
CA SER A 272 8.92 16.68 -8.39
C SER A 272 10.06 17.43 -7.70
N SER A 273 9.85 18.65 -7.24
CA SER A 273 10.85 19.39 -6.47
C SER A 273 11.27 18.73 -5.16
N VAL A 274 10.35 17.99 -4.50
CA VAL A 274 10.67 17.20 -3.30
C VAL A 274 11.48 15.96 -3.69
N VAL A 275 11.14 15.35 -4.83
CA VAL A 275 11.91 14.23 -5.41
C VAL A 275 13.32 14.69 -5.77
N ALA A 276 13.48 15.84 -6.43
CA ALA A 276 14.78 16.43 -6.73
C ALA A 276 15.62 16.60 -5.45
N SER A 277 15.02 17.14 -4.38
CA SER A 277 15.72 17.34 -3.11
C SER A 277 16.28 16.05 -2.51
N ILE A 278 15.54 14.93 -2.57
CA ILE A 278 16.02 13.64 -2.05
C ILE A 278 17.14 13.06 -2.94
N LEU A 279 17.04 13.23 -4.28
CA LEU A 279 18.07 12.80 -5.23
C LEU A 279 19.36 13.59 -5.08
N ASP A 280 19.29 14.92 -5.05
CA ASP A 280 20.43 15.82 -4.86
C ASP A 280 21.16 15.53 -3.55
N SER A 281 20.41 15.34 -2.46
CA SER A 281 20.97 15.02 -1.13
C SER A 281 21.72 13.68 -1.08
N ASN A 282 21.46 12.78 -2.04
CA ASN A 282 22.11 11.48 -2.14
C ASN A 282 23.08 11.38 -3.33
N GLY A 283 23.36 12.49 -4.01
CA GLY A 283 24.32 12.55 -5.13
C GLY A 283 23.91 11.70 -6.33
N VAL A 284 22.61 11.58 -6.59
CA VAL A 284 22.07 10.81 -7.71
C VAL A 284 21.92 11.72 -8.92
N ASP A 285 22.57 11.37 -10.02
CA ASP A 285 22.38 12.05 -11.30
C ASP A 285 21.08 11.58 -11.96
N TYR A 286 20.23 12.53 -12.34
CA TYR A 286 18.95 12.28 -13.01
C TYR A 286 18.73 13.24 -14.19
N PRO A 287 17.99 12.85 -15.24
CA PRO A 287 17.71 13.67 -16.41
C PRO A 287 16.66 14.76 -16.15
#